data_963dd5dedf28df90310337a73890b158
#
_entry.id   963dd5dedf28df90310337a73890b158
#
_cell.length_a   1.000
_cell.length_b   1.000
_cell.length_c   1.000
_cell.angle_alpha   90.00
_cell.angle_beta   90.00
_cell.angle_gamma   90.00
#
_symmetry.space_group_name_H-M   'P 1'
#
loop_
_entity.id
_entity.type
_entity.pdbx_description
1 polymer ?
#
loop_
_entity_poly.entity_id
_entity_poly.type
_entity_poly.pdbx_seq_one_letter_code
_entity_poly.pdbx_strand_id
1 'polypeptide(L)'
;RGVKDILIACVDGLKGFPDAINTAFPETQIQLCIVHMVRNSVKYVPWKDYKAVATDLKKIYQSATEDEALLALAQFSDRWDSKYPQISRSWTAHWDNLNTLFNYPEDIRRAIYTTNAIESLNSVIRKAIKKRKLFPTDESARKVIY
;
A
#
# COMPACT_ATOMS: atom_id res chain seq x y z
N ARG A 1 -9.93 -16.21 -13.64
CA ARG A 1 -10.29 -16.87 -14.89
C ARG A 1 -11.27 -15.96 -15.65
N GLY A 2 -10.93 -15.55 -16.88
CA GLY A 2 -11.77 -14.69 -17.70
C GLY A 2 -11.59 -13.19 -17.50
N VAL A 3 -10.68 -12.74 -16.63
CA VAL A 3 -10.28 -11.34 -16.54
C VAL A 3 -9.51 -10.99 -17.80
N LYS A 4 -10.03 -10.02 -18.54
CA LYS A 4 -9.43 -9.57 -19.80
C LYS A 4 -8.55 -8.34 -19.61
N ASP A 5 -8.89 -7.50 -18.60
CA ASP A 5 -8.20 -6.26 -18.32
C ASP A 5 -8.32 -5.88 -16.85
N ILE A 6 -7.35 -5.11 -16.35
CA ILE A 6 -7.29 -4.56 -15.00
C ILE A 6 -6.95 -3.09 -15.11
N LEU A 7 -7.83 -2.21 -14.64
CA LEU A 7 -7.59 -0.76 -14.71
C LEU A 7 -6.52 -0.33 -13.70
N ILE A 8 -6.63 -0.79 -12.45
CA ILE A 8 -5.74 -0.40 -11.35
C ILE A 8 -5.37 -1.65 -10.56
N ALA A 9 -4.09 -1.83 -10.28
CA ALA A 9 -3.58 -2.85 -9.37
C ALA A 9 -2.91 -2.20 -8.16
N CYS A 10 -3.52 -2.33 -6.98
CA CYS A 10 -2.90 -1.91 -5.73
C CYS A 10 -2.01 -3.03 -5.18
N VAL A 11 -0.70 -2.78 -5.10
CA VAL A 11 0.30 -3.78 -4.71
C VAL A 11 1.07 -3.35 -3.45
N ASP A 12 1.53 -4.31 -2.67
CA ASP A 12 2.27 -4.07 -1.42
C ASP A 12 3.77 -3.81 -1.60
N GLY A 13 4.24 -3.70 -2.84
CA GLY A 13 5.64 -3.45 -3.18
C GLY A 13 6.50 -4.72 -3.20
N LEU A 14 5.90 -5.91 -3.32
CA LEU A 14 6.65 -7.15 -3.54
C LEU A 14 7.46 -7.04 -4.83
N LYS A 15 8.78 -7.24 -4.71
CA LYS A 15 9.71 -7.14 -5.83
C LYS A 15 9.33 -8.08 -6.98
N GLY A 16 9.31 -7.55 -8.20
CA GLY A 16 8.96 -8.29 -9.42
C GLY A 16 7.45 -8.46 -9.64
N PHE A 17 6.60 -8.12 -8.67
CA PHE A 17 5.15 -8.21 -8.84
C PHE A 17 4.60 -7.14 -9.80
N PRO A 18 5.04 -5.88 -9.75
CA PRO A 18 4.70 -4.88 -10.76
C PRO A 18 5.06 -5.33 -12.18
N ASP A 19 6.26 -5.87 -12.38
CA ASP A 19 6.72 -6.34 -13.70
C ASP A 19 5.86 -7.50 -14.23
N ALA A 20 5.49 -8.43 -13.35
CA ALA A 20 4.59 -9.53 -13.70
C ALA A 20 3.19 -9.05 -14.11
N ILE A 21 2.66 -8.02 -13.43
CA ILE A 21 1.39 -7.40 -13.78
C ILE A 21 1.50 -6.71 -15.14
N ASN A 22 2.52 -5.89 -15.36
CA ASN A 22 2.74 -5.20 -16.63
C ASN A 22 2.93 -6.15 -17.81
N THR A 23 3.53 -7.32 -17.57
CA THR A 23 3.67 -8.35 -18.61
C THR A 23 2.32 -8.97 -18.99
N ALA A 24 1.45 -9.19 -18.01
CA ALA A 24 0.14 -9.82 -18.25
C ALA A 24 -0.95 -8.82 -18.64
N PHE A 25 -0.87 -7.60 -18.12
CA PHE A 25 -1.83 -6.51 -18.31
C PHE A 25 -1.08 -5.18 -18.49
N PRO A 26 -0.57 -4.89 -19.70
CA PRO A 26 0.31 -3.75 -19.97
C PRO A 26 -0.35 -2.38 -19.72
N GLU A 27 -1.67 -2.28 -19.85
CA GLU A 27 -2.42 -1.04 -19.63
C GLU A 27 -2.79 -0.80 -18.15
N THR A 28 -2.46 -1.73 -17.26
CA THR A 28 -2.79 -1.62 -15.83
C THR A 28 -1.96 -0.55 -15.15
N GLN A 29 -2.64 0.39 -14.49
CA GLN A 29 -1.95 1.34 -13.63
C GLN A 29 -1.59 0.67 -12.31
N ILE A 30 -0.30 0.71 -11.96
CA ILE A 30 0.20 0.14 -10.72
C ILE A 30 0.24 1.24 -9.66
N GLN A 31 -0.46 0.99 -8.56
CA GLN A 31 -0.48 1.84 -7.38
C GLN A 31 0.13 1.10 -6.20
N LEU A 32 1.18 1.64 -5.58
CA LEU A 32 1.66 1.09 -4.32
C LEU A 32 0.65 1.31 -3.19
N CYS A 33 0.46 0.28 -2.40
CA CYS A 33 -0.44 0.32 -1.25
C CYS A 33 0.08 1.30 -0.19
N ILE A 34 -0.62 2.43 -0.04
CA ILE A 34 -0.27 3.48 0.92
C ILE A 34 -0.23 2.94 2.36
N VAL A 35 -1.15 2.05 2.72
CA VAL A 35 -1.19 1.44 4.07
C VAL A 35 0.09 0.66 4.36
N HIS A 36 0.56 -0.16 3.40
CA HIS A 36 1.81 -0.90 3.55
C HIS A 36 3.02 0.04 3.57
N MET A 37 3.03 1.07 2.73
CA MET A 37 4.09 2.06 2.69
C MET A 37 4.23 2.79 4.04
N VAL A 38 3.11 3.23 4.63
CA VAL A 38 3.09 3.85 5.97
C VAL A 38 3.53 2.85 7.04
N ARG A 39 2.99 1.62 7.05
CA ARG A 39 3.39 0.58 8.02
C ARG A 39 4.90 0.30 7.98
N ASN A 40 5.46 0.18 6.78
CA ASN A 40 6.90 -0.03 6.61
C ASN A 40 7.72 1.18 7.09
N SER A 41 7.24 2.39 6.84
CA SER A 41 7.88 3.63 7.27
C SER A 41 7.98 3.73 8.79
N VAL A 42 6.91 3.38 9.51
CA VAL A 42 6.87 3.53 10.98
C VAL A 42 7.35 2.29 11.75
N LYS A 43 7.68 1.20 11.05
CA LYS A 43 8.03 -0.10 11.65
C LYS A 43 9.14 -0.01 12.70
N TYR A 44 10.12 0.86 12.48
CA TYR A 44 11.29 1.04 13.34
C TYR A 44 11.32 2.39 14.07
N VAL A 45 10.21 3.14 13.98
CA VAL A 45 10.09 4.43 14.67
C VAL A 45 9.72 4.18 16.15
N PRO A 46 10.47 4.70 17.13
CA PRO A 46 10.15 4.60 18.55
C PRO A 46 8.77 5.19 18.85
N TRP A 47 8.10 4.62 19.86
CA TRP A 47 6.74 5.01 20.26
C TRP A 47 6.56 6.52 20.47
N LYS A 48 7.56 7.18 21.05
CA LYS A 48 7.55 8.63 21.30
C LYS A 48 7.38 9.49 20.05
N ASP A 49 7.93 9.06 18.90
CA ASP A 49 7.90 9.78 17.63
C ASP A 49 6.83 9.22 16.68
N TYR A 50 6.30 8.01 16.95
CA TYR A 50 5.40 7.28 16.07
C TYR A 50 4.20 8.10 15.60
N LYS A 51 3.46 8.71 16.54
CA LYS A 51 2.26 9.49 16.22
C LYS A 51 2.59 10.71 15.36
N ALA A 52 3.68 11.40 15.65
CA ALA A 52 4.10 12.59 14.90
C ALA A 52 4.55 12.23 13.48
N VAL A 53 5.38 11.19 13.34
CA VAL A 53 5.81 10.66 12.03
C VAL A 53 4.62 10.21 11.20
N ALA A 54 3.69 9.43 11.78
CA ALA A 54 2.49 8.97 11.09
C ALA A 54 1.58 10.13 10.65
N THR A 55 1.47 11.18 11.48
CA THR A 55 0.69 12.38 11.15
C THR A 55 1.32 13.16 9.98
N ASP A 56 2.64 13.28 9.96
CA ASP A 56 3.31 13.98 8.86
C ASP A 56 3.30 13.15 7.56
N LEU A 57 3.44 11.84 7.62
CA LEU A 57 3.23 10.95 6.46
C LEU A 57 1.81 11.07 5.89
N LYS A 58 0.82 11.23 6.77
CA LYS A 58 -0.58 11.40 6.36
C LYS A 58 -0.78 12.64 5.48
N LYS A 59 -0.06 13.72 5.75
CA LYS A 59 -0.12 14.95 4.94
C LYS A 59 0.31 14.70 3.50
N ILE A 60 1.27 13.79 3.26
CA ILE A 60 1.77 13.48 1.92
C ILE A 60 0.65 12.84 1.07
N TYR A 61 0.08 11.73 1.51
CA TYR A 61 -0.89 10.98 0.71
C TYR A 61 -2.33 11.52 0.77
N GLN A 62 -2.60 12.48 1.65
CA GLN A 62 -3.89 13.19 1.71
C GLN A 62 -3.85 14.58 1.06
N SER A 63 -2.75 14.98 0.46
CA SER A 63 -2.65 16.21 -0.34
C SER A 63 -3.67 16.21 -1.49
N ALA A 64 -4.15 17.37 -1.87
CA ALA A 64 -5.11 17.48 -2.97
C ALA A 64 -4.44 17.24 -4.32
N THR A 65 -3.18 17.65 -4.47
CA THR A 65 -2.39 17.55 -5.69
C THR A 65 -1.04 16.87 -5.45
N GLU A 66 -0.40 16.42 -6.55
CA GLU A 66 0.96 15.89 -6.49
C GLU A 66 1.98 16.92 -6.01
N ASP A 67 1.86 18.19 -6.46
CA ASP A 67 2.77 19.26 -6.04
C ASP A 67 2.71 19.52 -4.53
N GLU A 68 1.50 19.53 -3.96
CA GLU A 68 1.32 19.64 -2.51
C GLU A 68 1.91 18.43 -1.77
N ALA A 69 1.78 17.25 -2.34
CA ALA A 69 2.34 16.03 -1.75
C ALA A 69 3.87 16.03 -1.78
N LEU A 70 4.49 16.51 -2.86
CA LEU A 70 5.94 16.67 -2.95
C LEU A 70 6.44 17.72 -1.94
N LEU A 71 5.71 18.83 -1.78
CA LEU A 71 6.02 19.83 -0.74
C LEU A 71 5.93 19.22 0.66
N ALA A 72 4.88 18.44 0.93
CA ALA A 72 4.73 17.74 2.21
C ALA A 72 5.84 16.71 2.45
N LEU A 73 6.30 16.01 1.40
CA LEU A 73 7.43 15.08 1.48
C LEU A 73 8.74 15.82 1.78
N ALA A 74 8.98 17.00 1.16
CA ALA A 74 10.14 17.83 1.48
C ALA A 74 10.13 18.30 2.94
N GLN A 75 8.98 18.78 3.43
CA GLN A 75 8.81 19.17 4.84
C GLN A 75 9.02 17.98 5.80
N PHE A 76 8.59 16.80 5.40
CA PHE A 76 8.84 15.57 6.14
C PHE A 76 10.34 15.28 6.23
N SER A 77 11.04 15.38 5.11
CA SER A 77 12.50 15.19 5.02
C SER A 77 13.23 16.16 5.93
N ASP A 78 12.94 17.46 5.84
CA ASP A 78 13.55 18.51 6.67
C ASP A 78 13.38 18.22 8.18
N ARG A 79 12.24 17.70 8.57
CA ARG A 79 11.94 17.45 9.98
C ARG A 79 12.53 16.14 10.51
N TRP A 80 12.55 15.10 9.69
CA TRP A 80 12.78 13.73 10.17
C TRP A 80 14.06 13.06 9.68
N ASP A 81 14.71 13.54 8.61
CA ASP A 81 15.86 12.86 8.02
C ASP A 81 17.08 12.82 8.94
N SER A 82 17.19 13.72 9.90
CA SER A 82 18.22 13.62 10.94
C SER A 82 18.09 12.37 11.81
N LYS A 83 16.87 11.82 11.92
CA LYS A 83 16.57 10.63 12.74
C LYS A 83 16.19 9.40 11.90
N TYR A 84 15.43 9.60 10.84
CA TYR A 84 14.81 8.52 10.05
C TYR A 84 14.97 8.75 8.53
N PRO A 85 16.18 8.93 8.01
CA PRO A 85 16.42 9.29 6.59
C PRO A 85 15.95 8.21 5.60
N GLN A 86 15.80 6.97 6.07
CA GLN A 86 15.32 5.87 5.24
C GLN A 86 13.86 6.03 4.82
N ILE A 87 13.05 6.81 5.57
CA ILE A 87 11.63 6.98 5.27
C ILE A 87 11.46 7.84 4.03
N SER A 88 11.99 9.08 4.04
CA SER A 88 11.92 10.00 2.90
C SER A 88 12.54 9.40 1.64
N ARG A 89 13.71 8.76 1.76
CA ARG A 89 14.38 8.05 0.66
C ARG A 89 13.50 6.96 0.07
N SER A 90 12.83 6.18 0.90
CA SER A 90 11.92 5.12 0.43
C SER A 90 10.72 5.71 -0.31
N TRP A 91 10.12 6.78 0.20
CA TRP A 91 8.99 7.45 -0.47
C TRP A 91 9.42 8.05 -1.81
N THR A 92 10.57 8.71 -1.86
CA THR A 92 11.11 9.27 -3.11
C THR A 92 11.43 8.17 -4.12
N ALA A 93 12.08 7.07 -3.70
CA ALA A 93 12.43 5.96 -4.59
C ALA A 93 11.22 5.24 -5.20
N HIS A 94 10.06 5.31 -4.56
CA HIS A 94 8.83 4.68 -5.04
C HIS A 94 7.79 5.69 -5.57
N TRP A 95 8.20 6.95 -5.76
CA TRP A 95 7.28 8.03 -6.07
C TRP A 95 6.47 7.77 -7.34
N ASP A 96 7.07 7.25 -8.39
CA ASP A 96 6.40 6.94 -9.66
C ASP A 96 5.19 5.99 -9.52
N ASN A 97 5.22 5.11 -8.51
CA ASN A 97 4.11 4.20 -8.20
C ASN A 97 3.22 4.70 -7.05
N LEU A 98 3.57 5.81 -6.40
CA LEU A 98 2.78 6.47 -5.37
C LEU A 98 1.96 7.63 -5.93
N ASN A 99 2.55 8.41 -6.85
CA ASN A 99 1.93 9.61 -7.43
C ASN A 99 0.70 9.30 -8.29
N THR A 100 0.58 8.07 -8.81
CA THR A 100 -0.62 7.63 -9.54
C THR A 100 -1.91 7.84 -8.74
N LEU A 101 -1.81 7.87 -7.40
CA LEU A 101 -2.90 8.20 -6.48
C LEU A 101 -3.59 9.53 -6.85
N PHE A 102 -2.81 10.55 -7.24
CA PHE A 102 -3.32 11.91 -7.51
C PHE A 102 -4.08 12.03 -8.83
N ASN A 103 -4.00 11.00 -9.69
CA ASN A 103 -4.78 10.94 -10.94
C ASN A 103 -6.26 10.56 -10.69
N TYR A 104 -6.61 10.15 -9.46
CA TYR A 104 -7.97 9.69 -9.14
C TYR A 104 -8.76 10.74 -8.37
N PRO A 105 -10.11 10.76 -8.54
CA PRO A 105 -11.01 11.52 -7.69
C PRO A 105 -10.86 11.17 -6.21
N GLU A 106 -11.20 12.10 -5.32
CA GLU A 106 -11.01 11.96 -3.88
C GLU A 106 -11.62 10.68 -3.29
N ASP A 107 -12.82 10.30 -3.74
CA ASP A 107 -13.51 9.10 -3.26
C ASP A 107 -12.74 7.82 -3.60
N ILE A 108 -12.15 7.75 -4.81
CA ILE A 108 -11.31 6.65 -5.23
C ILE A 108 -10.01 6.65 -4.43
N ARG A 109 -9.37 7.81 -4.25
CA ARG A 109 -8.16 7.94 -3.42
C ARG A 109 -8.42 7.46 -2.00
N ARG A 110 -9.56 7.86 -1.41
CA ARG A 110 -9.96 7.41 -0.08
C ARG A 110 -10.06 5.88 0.00
N ALA A 111 -10.65 5.24 -1.00
CA ALA A 111 -10.71 3.77 -1.05
C ALA A 111 -9.32 3.11 -1.13
N ILE A 112 -8.36 3.73 -1.82
CA ILE A 112 -6.99 3.23 -1.98
C ILE A 112 -6.20 3.30 -0.66
N TYR A 113 -6.31 4.39 0.12
CA TYR A 113 -5.52 4.58 1.33
C TYR A 113 -6.25 4.27 2.64
N THR A 114 -7.52 3.88 2.59
CA THR A 114 -8.19 3.32 3.78
C THR A 114 -7.99 1.81 3.86
N THR A 115 -8.11 1.26 5.06
CA THR A 115 -8.06 -0.19 5.28
C THR A 115 -9.16 -0.83 4.44
N ASN A 116 -8.77 -1.46 3.37
CA ASN A 116 -9.74 -1.89 2.39
C ASN A 116 -10.41 -3.22 2.77
N ALA A 117 -11.54 -3.51 2.12
CA ALA A 117 -12.30 -4.73 2.30
C ALA A 117 -11.45 -6.00 2.07
N ILE A 118 -10.42 -5.93 1.21
CA ILE A 118 -9.51 -7.04 0.90
C ILE A 118 -8.64 -7.40 2.12
N GLU A 119 -8.06 -6.42 2.85
CA GLU A 119 -7.30 -6.71 4.07
C GLU A 119 -8.19 -7.30 5.16
N SER A 120 -9.42 -6.79 5.30
CA SER A 120 -10.41 -7.32 6.22
C SER A 120 -10.77 -8.77 5.86
N LEU A 121 -11.09 -9.04 4.60
CA LEU A 121 -11.38 -10.38 4.09
C LEU A 121 -10.17 -11.33 4.30
N ASN A 122 -8.97 -10.89 3.93
CA ASN A 122 -7.75 -11.68 4.14
C ASN A 122 -7.52 -12.00 5.62
N SER A 123 -7.85 -11.09 6.54
CA SER A 123 -7.72 -11.35 7.97
C SER A 123 -8.69 -12.43 8.45
N VAL A 124 -9.92 -12.44 7.93
CA VAL A 124 -10.94 -13.46 8.21
C VAL A 124 -10.50 -14.82 7.65
N ILE A 125 -10.05 -14.85 6.39
CA ILE A 125 -9.53 -16.05 5.74
C ILE A 125 -8.33 -16.61 6.52
N ARG A 126 -7.37 -15.78 6.91
CA ARG A 126 -6.21 -16.21 7.71
C ARG A 126 -6.61 -16.77 9.06
N LYS A 127 -7.61 -16.21 9.74
CA LYS A 127 -8.13 -16.74 11.00
C LYS A 127 -8.77 -18.13 10.81
N ALA A 128 -9.53 -18.32 9.73
CA ALA A 128 -10.14 -19.59 9.41
C ALA A 128 -9.08 -20.66 9.08
N ILE A 129 -8.06 -20.30 8.29
CA ILE A 129 -6.95 -21.20 7.91
C ILE A 129 -6.08 -21.57 9.11
N LYS A 130 -5.77 -20.63 10.02
CA LYS A 130 -4.95 -20.92 11.22
C LYS A 130 -5.51 -22.00 12.13
N LYS A 131 -6.81 -22.20 12.12
CA LYS A 131 -7.47 -23.28 12.88
C LYS A 131 -7.26 -24.67 12.26
N ARG A 132 -6.87 -24.75 10.99
CA ARG A 132 -6.59 -26.01 10.27
C ARG A 132 -5.13 -26.03 9.84
N LYS A 133 -4.37 -26.97 10.39
CA LYS A 133 -2.93 -27.11 10.10
C LYS A 133 -2.64 -27.74 8.74
N LEU A 134 -3.58 -28.46 8.13
CA LEU A 134 -3.44 -29.19 6.88
C LEU A 134 -4.73 -29.19 6.08
N PHE A 135 -4.62 -28.99 4.77
CA PHE A 135 -5.68 -29.18 3.79
C PHE A 135 -5.31 -30.40 2.92
N PRO A 136 -5.91 -31.58 3.16
CA PRO A 136 -5.55 -32.80 2.43
C PRO A 136 -5.96 -32.75 0.94
N THR A 137 -6.90 -31.88 0.56
CA THR A 137 -7.37 -31.69 -0.82
C THR A 137 -7.73 -30.25 -1.11
N ASP A 138 -7.71 -29.86 -2.39
CA ASP A 138 -8.15 -28.53 -2.84
C ASP A 138 -9.62 -28.25 -2.46
N GLU A 139 -10.46 -29.29 -2.47
CA GLU A 139 -11.85 -29.17 -2.05
C GLU A 139 -11.97 -28.85 -0.56
N SER A 140 -11.10 -29.41 0.29
CA SER A 140 -11.07 -29.08 1.72
C SER A 140 -10.65 -27.64 1.98
N ALA A 141 -9.78 -27.06 1.16
CA ALA A 141 -9.42 -25.66 1.20
C ALA A 141 -10.58 -24.76 0.75
N ARG A 142 -11.25 -25.12 -0.33
CA ARG A 142 -12.43 -24.39 -0.84
C ARG A 142 -13.55 -24.31 0.19
N LYS A 143 -13.88 -25.40 0.89
CA LYS A 143 -14.93 -25.43 1.95
C LYS A 143 -14.65 -24.51 3.15
N VAL A 144 -13.43 -24.02 3.31
CA VAL A 144 -13.09 -23.10 4.41
C VAL A 144 -13.12 -21.64 3.94
N ILE A 145 -12.97 -21.42 2.64
CA ILE A 145 -12.95 -20.06 2.03
C ILE A 145 -14.35 -19.62 1.62
N TYR A 146 -15.21 -20.57 1.26
CA TYR A 146 -16.62 -20.36 0.92
C TYR A 146 -17.53 -20.77 2.08
#